data_cb78392e59fc456c4bdfbb73dae66a0b
#
_entry.id   cb78392e59fc456c4bdfbb73dae66a0b
#
_cell.length_a   1.000
_cell.length_b   1.000
_cell.length_c   1.000
_cell.angle_alpha   90.00
_cell.angle_beta   90.00
_cell.angle_gamma   90.00
#
_symmetry.space_group_name_H-M   'P 1'
#
loop_
_entity.id
_entity.type
_entity.pdbx_description
1 polymer ?
#
loop_
_entity_poly.entity_id
_entity_poly.type
_entity_poly.pdbx_seq_one_letter_code
_entity_poly.pdbx_strand_id
1 'polypeptide(L)'
;RTRIKPTPYRDKQNVIKDSGTGTIVYMPPESKDVAGLMRNLVSWIKENAELPCPLVAGIAHYQFATIHPYYDGNGRTARLLTTLILHLGGYDLKSLYSLEEYYAKNLLGYYRAMSVG
;
A
#
# COMPACT_ATOMS: atom_id res chain seq x y z
N ARG A 1 15.45 22.99 14.73
CA ARG A 1 15.04 22.20 13.56
C ARG A 1 14.31 20.95 14.00
N THR A 2 13.06 20.84 13.64
CA THR A 2 12.23 19.69 14.01
C THR A 2 12.57 18.48 13.15
N ARG A 3 12.92 17.37 13.81
CA ARG A 3 13.10 16.11 13.08
C ARG A 3 11.73 15.42 12.97
N ILE A 4 11.39 15.01 11.77
CA ILE A 4 10.21 14.19 11.54
C ILE A 4 10.55 12.77 11.96
N LYS A 5 9.82 12.24 12.94
CA LYS A 5 9.97 10.85 13.35
C LYS A 5 9.12 9.95 12.44
N PRO A 6 9.63 8.77 12.06
CA PRO A 6 8.81 7.80 11.34
C PRO A 6 7.56 7.44 12.15
N THR A 7 6.44 7.28 11.48
CA THR A 7 5.23 6.76 12.10
C THR A 7 5.45 5.29 12.47
N PRO A 8 5.20 4.91 13.72
CA PRO A 8 5.37 3.50 14.11
C PRO A 8 4.32 2.62 13.45
N TYR A 9 4.64 1.35 13.28
CA TYR A 9 3.64 0.36 12.88
C TYR A 9 2.60 0.20 14.00
N ARG A 10 1.40 -0.24 13.61
CA ARG A 10 0.35 -0.52 14.59
C ARG A 10 0.80 -1.61 15.56
N ASP A 11 0.41 -1.45 16.81
CA ASP A 11 0.73 -2.38 17.89
C ASP A 11 -0.46 -3.23 18.32
N LYS A 12 -1.61 -3.04 17.64
CA LYS A 12 -2.85 -3.76 17.94
C LYS A 12 -3.48 -4.27 16.65
N GLN A 13 -4.35 -5.25 16.81
CA GLN A 13 -5.19 -5.74 15.72
C GLN A 13 -6.18 -4.66 15.33
N ASN A 14 -6.31 -4.41 14.04
CA ASN A 14 -7.41 -3.59 13.52
C ASN A 14 -8.16 -4.39 12.44
N VAL A 15 -9.29 -3.89 12.04
CA VAL A 15 -10.12 -4.51 11.01
C VAL A 15 -10.59 -3.43 10.04
N ILE A 16 -10.81 -3.84 8.79
CA ILE A 16 -11.42 -2.97 7.80
C ILE A 16 -12.89 -3.34 7.74
N LYS A 17 -13.75 -2.37 8.04
CA LYS A 17 -15.20 -2.55 8.07
C LYS A 17 -15.87 -1.78 6.95
N ASP A 18 -16.98 -2.32 6.47
CA ASP A 18 -17.89 -1.58 5.62
C ASP A 18 -18.57 -0.50 6.45
N SER A 19 -18.43 0.77 6.07
CA SER A 19 -19.00 1.90 6.80
C SER A 19 -20.53 1.90 6.81
N GLY A 20 -21.16 1.26 5.81
CA GLY A 20 -22.62 1.20 5.74
C GLY A 20 -23.25 0.11 6.60
N THR A 21 -22.60 -1.04 6.73
CA THR A 21 -23.15 -2.22 7.41
C THR A 21 -22.46 -2.56 8.72
N GLY A 22 -21.25 -2.00 8.96
CA GLY A 22 -20.40 -2.38 10.09
C GLY A 22 -19.78 -3.76 9.96
N THR A 23 -19.98 -4.45 8.83
CA THR A 23 -19.42 -5.77 8.58
C THR A 23 -17.93 -5.71 8.37
N ILE A 24 -17.18 -6.68 8.92
CA ILE A 24 -15.74 -6.78 8.69
C ILE A 24 -15.51 -7.23 7.25
N VAL A 25 -14.83 -6.38 6.46
CA VAL A 25 -14.48 -6.66 5.07
C VAL A 25 -13.15 -7.40 4.99
N TYR A 26 -12.21 -7.06 5.87
CA TYR A 26 -10.88 -7.64 5.85
C TYR A 26 -10.25 -7.57 7.24
N MET A 27 -9.57 -8.64 7.64
CA MET A 27 -8.81 -8.69 8.87
C MET A 27 -7.32 -8.80 8.52
N PRO A 28 -6.55 -7.72 8.73
CA PRO A 28 -5.11 -7.73 8.46
C PRO A 28 -4.35 -8.70 9.37
N PRO A 29 -3.09 -9.00 9.05
CA PRO A 29 -2.23 -9.82 9.92
C PRO A 29 -2.13 -9.26 11.33
N GLU A 30 -1.76 -10.10 12.28
CA GLU A 30 -1.53 -9.68 13.65
C GLU A 30 -0.38 -8.66 13.73
N SER A 31 -0.48 -7.72 14.68
CA SER A 31 0.50 -6.64 14.82
C SER A 31 1.92 -7.15 15.04
N LYS A 32 2.08 -8.29 15.71
CA LYS A 32 3.41 -8.89 15.95
C LYS A 32 4.13 -9.28 14.67
N ASP A 33 3.40 -9.53 13.59
CA ASP A 33 3.96 -9.97 12.31
C ASP A 33 4.26 -8.83 11.34
N VAL A 34 3.75 -7.64 11.63
CA VAL A 34 3.81 -6.50 10.70
C VAL A 34 5.25 -6.12 10.34
N ALA A 35 6.12 -5.98 11.34
CA ALA A 35 7.50 -5.57 11.08
C ALA A 35 8.25 -6.56 10.18
N GLY A 36 8.07 -7.87 10.42
CA GLY A 36 8.66 -8.92 9.59
C GLY A 36 8.14 -8.91 8.17
N LEU A 37 6.82 -8.76 8.02
CA LEU A 37 6.18 -8.70 6.71
C LEU A 37 6.65 -7.48 5.92
N MET A 38 6.80 -6.33 6.58
CA MET A 38 7.29 -5.13 5.93
C MET A 38 8.75 -5.26 5.49
N ARG A 39 9.60 -5.87 6.32
CA ARG A 39 10.99 -6.16 5.93
C ARG A 39 11.04 -7.07 4.70
N ASN A 40 10.21 -8.10 4.68
CA ASN A 40 10.13 -9.02 3.55
C ASN A 40 9.67 -8.31 2.28
N LEU A 41 8.70 -7.40 2.39
CA LEU A 41 8.23 -6.61 1.25
C LEU A 41 9.35 -5.74 0.68
N VAL A 42 10.08 -5.03 1.53
CA VAL A 42 11.19 -4.17 1.09
C VAL A 42 12.29 -5.01 0.43
N SER A 43 12.64 -6.15 1.02
CA SER A 43 13.63 -7.06 0.45
C SER A 43 13.18 -7.58 -0.91
N TRP A 44 11.91 -7.96 -1.03
CA TRP A 44 11.35 -8.45 -2.29
C TRP A 44 11.45 -7.41 -3.40
N ILE A 45 11.14 -6.15 -3.09
CA ILE A 45 11.24 -5.05 -4.05
C ILE A 45 12.68 -4.91 -4.54
N LYS A 46 13.64 -4.94 -3.62
CA LYS A 46 15.06 -4.81 -3.96
C LYS A 46 15.59 -5.99 -4.78
N GLU A 47 15.14 -7.19 -4.46
CA GLU A 47 15.60 -8.43 -5.12
C GLU A 47 15.00 -8.61 -6.51
N ASN A 48 13.93 -7.92 -6.84
CA ASN A 48 13.22 -8.09 -8.11
C ASN A 48 13.27 -6.84 -8.98
N ALA A 49 14.38 -6.11 -8.91
CA ALA A 49 14.56 -4.87 -9.69
C ALA A 49 14.59 -5.12 -11.20
N GLU A 50 14.89 -6.34 -11.66
CA GLU A 50 14.91 -6.70 -13.07
C GLU A 50 13.53 -6.99 -13.65
N LEU A 51 12.51 -7.18 -12.82
CA LEU A 51 11.15 -7.37 -13.30
C LEU A 51 10.58 -6.05 -13.85
N PRO A 52 9.58 -6.13 -14.76
CA PRO A 52 8.94 -4.91 -15.24
C PRO A 52 8.43 -4.07 -14.07
N CYS A 53 8.79 -2.79 -14.07
CA CYS A 53 8.49 -1.88 -12.98
C CYS A 53 7.00 -1.79 -12.63
N PRO A 54 6.06 -1.71 -13.62
CA PRO A 54 4.64 -1.71 -13.29
C PRO A 54 4.17 -2.97 -12.55
N LEU A 55 4.77 -4.11 -12.86
CA LEU A 55 4.45 -5.37 -12.17
C LEU A 55 4.92 -5.31 -10.71
N VAL A 56 6.15 -4.86 -10.47
CA VAL A 56 6.69 -4.70 -9.12
C VAL A 56 5.83 -3.71 -8.33
N ALA A 57 5.47 -2.59 -8.93
CA ALA A 57 4.64 -1.56 -8.30
C ALA A 57 3.27 -2.10 -7.91
N GLY A 58 2.63 -2.86 -8.78
CA GLY A 58 1.32 -3.45 -8.51
C GLY A 58 1.36 -4.48 -7.39
N ILE A 59 2.34 -5.37 -7.42
CA ILE A 59 2.51 -6.39 -6.38
C ILE A 59 2.83 -5.73 -5.03
N ALA A 60 3.72 -4.75 -5.01
CA ALA A 60 4.10 -4.03 -3.80
C ALA A 60 2.89 -3.30 -3.20
N HIS A 61 2.09 -2.65 -4.04
CA HIS A 61 0.87 -1.99 -3.62
C HIS A 61 -0.09 -2.97 -2.93
N TYR A 62 -0.34 -4.10 -3.59
CA TYR A 62 -1.23 -5.13 -3.05
C TYR A 62 -0.71 -5.68 -1.72
N GLN A 63 0.57 -6.01 -1.66
CA GLN A 63 1.18 -6.55 -0.44
C GLN A 63 1.13 -5.54 0.70
N PHE A 64 1.45 -4.28 0.43
CA PHE A 64 1.39 -3.24 1.45
C PHE A 64 -0.03 -3.09 2.00
N ALA A 65 -1.02 -3.03 1.11
CA ALA A 65 -2.42 -2.92 1.52
C ALA A 65 -2.86 -4.14 2.33
N THR A 66 -2.38 -5.33 1.99
CA THR A 66 -2.68 -6.58 2.70
C THR A 66 -2.10 -6.56 4.11
N ILE A 67 -0.85 -6.10 4.27
CA ILE A 67 -0.20 -5.99 5.58
C ILE A 67 -0.89 -4.95 6.45
N HIS A 68 -1.31 -3.84 5.84
CA HIS A 68 -2.02 -2.76 6.53
C HIS A 68 -1.26 -2.30 7.78
N PRO A 69 0.00 -1.81 7.63
CA PRO A 69 0.91 -1.70 8.77
C PRO A 69 0.61 -0.56 9.73
N TYR A 70 -0.20 0.41 9.35
CA TYR A 70 -0.49 1.59 10.15
C TYR A 70 -1.94 1.61 10.60
N TYR A 71 -2.28 2.44 11.59
CA TYR A 71 -3.66 2.66 11.98
C TYR A 71 -4.43 3.50 10.95
N ASP A 72 -3.73 4.43 10.29
CA ASP A 72 -4.33 5.33 9.33
C ASP A 72 -3.33 5.64 8.20
N GLY A 73 -3.86 5.99 7.04
CA GLY A 73 -3.05 6.39 5.90
C GLY A 73 -2.46 5.25 5.09
N ASN A 74 -2.88 4.01 5.32
CA ASN A 74 -2.35 2.85 4.59
C ASN A 74 -2.60 2.94 3.09
N GLY A 75 -3.80 3.34 2.68
CA GLY A 75 -4.13 3.49 1.25
C GLY A 75 -3.29 4.56 0.58
N ARG A 76 -3.14 5.72 1.22
CA ARG A 76 -2.31 6.81 0.70
C ARG A 76 -0.85 6.39 0.61
N THR A 77 -0.34 5.70 1.63
CA THR A 77 1.04 5.22 1.64
C THR A 77 1.26 4.15 0.57
N ALA A 78 0.31 3.23 0.37
CA ALA A 78 0.39 2.23 -0.69
C ALA A 78 0.47 2.90 -2.07
N ARG A 79 -0.33 3.93 -2.31
CA ARG A 79 -0.29 4.68 -3.57
C ARG A 79 1.01 5.44 -3.73
N LEU A 80 1.55 6.02 -2.64
CA LEU A 80 2.86 6.69 -2.67
C LEU A 80 3.98 5.70 -2.98
N LEU A 81 3.94 4.50 -2.41
CA LEU A 81 4.91 3.45 -2.70
C LEU A 81 4.87 3.06 -4.17
N THR A 82 3.67 2.89 -4.73
CA THR A 82 3.48 2.62 -6.15
C THR A 82 4.10 3.73 -7.01
N THR A 83 3.80 4.98 -6.67
CA THR A 83 4.33 6.14 -7.36
C THR A 83 5.86 6.18 -7.31
N LEU A 84 6.44 5.92 -6.14
CA LEU A 84 7.88 5.89 -5.96
C LEU A 84 8.54 4.81 -6.84
N ILE A 85 8.00 3.60 -6.84
CA ILE A 85 8.54 2.50 -7.63
C ILE A 85 8.49 2.84 -9.12
N LEU A 86 7.36 3.38 -9.59
CA LEU A 86 7.20 3.78 -10.98
C LEU A 86 8.17 4.88 -11.36
N HIS A 87 8.34 5.88 -10.48
CA HIS A 87 9.27 6.98 -10.72
C HIS A 87 10.70 6.48 -10.83
N LEU A 88 11.13 5.61 -9.92
CA LEU A 88 12.46 5.01 -9.98
C LEU A 88 12.66 4.15 -11.21
N GLY A 89 11.58 3.62 -11.78
CA GLY A 89 11.60 2.85 -13.03
C GLY A 89 11.58 3.70 -14.29
N GLY A 90 11.58 5.03 -14.16
CA GLY A 90 11.69 5.93 -15.31
C GLY A 90 10.39 6.56 -15.78
N TYR A 91 9.28 6.35 -15.09
CA TYR A 91 8.00 6.98 -15.45
C TYR A 91 7.99 8.44 -15.02
N ASP A 92 7.39 9.30 -15.83
CA ASP A 92 7.37 10.73 -15.55
C ASP A 92 6.28 11.11 -14.54
N LEU A 93 6.41 12.30 -13.94
CA LEU A 93 5.46 12.78 -12.93
C LEU A 93 4.06 12.98 -13.50
N LYS A 94 3.92 13.32 -14.79
CA LYS A 94 2.61 13.51 -15.41
C LYS A 94 1.81 12.20 -15.43
N SER A 95 2.47 11.10 -15.77
CA SER A 95 1.85 9.78 -15.73
C SER A 95 1.44 9.40 -14.31
N LEU A 96 2.26 9.75 -13.31
CA LEU A 96 1.98 9.47 -11.91
C LEU A 96 0.78 10.27 -11.41
N TYR A 97 0.66 11.53 -11.81
CA TYR A 97 -0.53 12.34 -11.51
C TYR A 97 -1.80 11.73 -12.10
N SER A 98 -1.72 11.26 -13.33
CA SER A 98 -2.86 10.61 -14.00
C SER A 98 -3.31 9.37 -13.23
N LEU A 99 -2.37 8.61 -12.68
CA LEU A 99 -2.65 7.43 -11.87
C LEU A 99 -3.40 7.80 -10.58
N GLU A 100 -2.92 8.82 -9.85
CA GLU A 100 -3.59 9.30 -8.63
C GLU A 100 -5.00 9.82 -8.94
N GLU A 101 -5.16 10.56 -10.02
CA GLU A 101 -6.46 11.05 -10.45
C GLU A 101 -7.40 9.90 -10.79
N TYR A 102 -6.91 8.88 -11.47
CA TYR A 102 -7.68 7.69 -11.80
C TYR A 102 -8.16 6.99 -10.52
N TYR A 103 -7.29 6.79 -9.54
CA TYR A 103 -7.68 6.18 -8.27
C TYR A 103 -8.76 7.00 -7.56
N ALA A 104 -8.64 8.31 -7.54
CA ALA A 104 -9.62 9.19 -6.89
C ALA A 104 -10.99 9.08 -7.54
N LYS A 105 -11.06 9.03 -8.87
CA LYS A 105 -12.30 8.93 -9.63
C LYS A 105 -12.92 7.53 -9.57
N ASN A 106 -12.11 6.50 -9.36
CA ASN A 106 -12.54 5.10 -9.42
C ASN A 106 -12.32 4.40 -8.09
N LEU A 107 -12.53 5.11 -6.99
CA LEU A 107 -12.23 4.63 -5.65
C LEU A 107 -12.96 3.33 -5.32
N LEU A 108 -14.23 3.21 -5.69
CA LEU A 108 -15.00 1.99 -5.47
C LEU A 108 -14.43 0.81 -6.23
N GLY A 109 -14.07 1.00 -7.50
CA GLY A 109 -13.42 -0.02 -8.32
C GLY A 109 -12.06 -0.44 -7.74
N TYR A 110 -11.29 0.53 -7.25
CA TYR A 110 -10.02 0.27 -6.58
C TYR A 110 -10.20 -0.63 -5.36
N TYR A 111 -11.12 -0.30 -4.47
CA TYR A 111 -11.37 -1.11 -3.27
C TYR A 111 -11.90 -2.50 -3.63
N ARG A 112 -12.74 -2.59 -4.65
CA ARG A 112 -13.25 -3.87 -5.12
C ARG A 112 -12.12 -4.76 -5.65
N ALA A 113 -11.20 -4.20 -6.44
CA ALA A 113 -10.04 -4.93 -6.95
C ALA A 113 -9.14 -5.43 -5.82
N MET A 114 -8.92 -4.61 -4.80
CA MET A 114 -8.11 -5.00 -3.64
C MET A 114 -8.76 -6.12 -2.82
N SER A 115 -10.09 -6.20 -2.79
CA SER A 115 -10.80 -7.23 -2.03
C SER A 115 -10.81 -8.60 -2.71
N VAL A 116 -10.62 -8.66 -4.04
CA VAL A 116 -10.62 -9.91 -4.80
C VAL A 116 -9.33 -10.69 -4.61
N GLY A 117 -8.24 -10.00 -4.40
CA GLY A 117 -6.95 -10.62 -4.17
C GLY A 117 -6.86 -11.21 -2.77
#